data_84a832e6b8b8eafad8e61a31c1574c82
#
_entry.id   84a832e6b8b8eafad8e61a31c1574c82
#
_cell.length_a   1.000
_cell.length_b   1.000
_cell.length_c   1.000
_cell.angle_alpha   90.00
_cell.angle_beta   90.00
_cell.angle_gamma   90.00
#
_symmetry.space_group_name_H-M   'P 1'
#
loop_
_entity.id
_entity.type
_entity.pdbx_description
1 polymer ?
#
loop_
_entity_poly.entity_id
_entity_poly.type
_entity_poly.pdbx_seq_one_letter_code
_entity_poly.pdbx_strand_id
1 'polypeptide(L)'
;MNRLLKTLMALSLVITSAMLMATEISQQASESIIVEESIDANQKFGSWLFEGHFKQTNLNGFNDSYRINIGDTLTLQLWGALEVNTDLNVDKQGNVFIPRVGPVKVAGILNKDLNNTVVSKIKTVYKSTVNAYVNLKSSQPVKVFVSGFANKPGLYEGLSSDSILAFIDQAQGIRQNGGSMRFIEIKRNNKLLQKVDLYEFLEKGNLKFIQFKDGDVIHINENNKIVSVKGEVANSYSFELKLNTAPLQSLIKLISPNASATHIRIISTQNSEQITAFYPINELDNLTIQPSDIIEFVADNRVKNISVRVEGEHNSSQEFVLKRGTTLKQLLKQIEWSELSDPSAAQLYRKSVQQRQQQMIEVSANSIQESVLNARSATTDTAKLRQAEAELILKWVAEAKKVQAKGQVILDKNNT
;
A
#
# COMPACT_ATOMS: atom_id res chain seq x y z
N MET A 1 8.62 8.63 -69.11
CA MET A 1 8.49 9.89 -68.34
C MET A 1 7.13 9.99 -67.61
N ASN A 2 6.02 9.53 -68.19
CA ASN A 2 4.69 9.68 -67.56
C ASN A 2 4.32 8.69 -66.43
N ARG A 3 5.04 7.61 -66.24
CA ARG A 3 4.74 6.64 -65.12
C ARG A 3 5.42 7.04 -63.81
N LEU A 4 6.63 7.62 -63.87
CA LEU A 4 7.34 8.10 -62.66
C LEU A 4 6.66 9.35 -62.06
N LEU A 5 6.07 10.23 -62.89
CA LEU A 5 5.38 11.42 -62.44
C LEU A 5 4.07 11.09 -61.72
N LYS A 6 3.35 10.03 -62.16
CA LYS A 6 2.12 9.56 -61.53
C LYS A 6 2.38 8.84 -60.20
N THR A 7 3.50 8.14 -60.06
CA THR A 7 3.87 7.53 -58.79
C THR A 7 4.36 8.54 -57.77
N LEU A 8 5.06 9.59 -58.16
CA LEU A 8 5.44 10.70 -57.28
C LEU A 8 4.23 11.52 -56.82
N MET A 9 3.22 11.74 -57.71
CA MET A 9 1.98 12.44 -57.33
C MET A 9 1.09 11.60 -56.40
N ALA A 10 1.04 10.28 -56.57
CA ALA A 10 0.33 9.40 -55.63
C ALA A 10 1.01 9.30 -54.27
N LEU A 11 2.34 9.35 -54.23
CA LEU A 11 3.08 9.33 -52.96
C LEU A 11 2.93 10.66 -52.19
N SER A 12 2.86 11.80 -52.87
CA SER A 12 2.60 13.11 -52.22
C SER A 12 1.19 13.24 -51.65
N LEU A 13 0.18 12.62 -52.31
CA LEU A 13 -1.19 12.62 -51.85
C LEU A 13 -1.40 11.73 -50.59
N VAL A 14 -0.67 10.64 -50.49
CA VAL A 14 -0.69 9.75 -49.30
C VAL A 14 -0.01 10.41 -48.12
N ILE A 15 1.07 11.16 -48.33
CA ILE A 15 1.77 11.90 -47.26
C ILE A 15 0.92 13.07 -46.73
N THR A 16 0.18 13.78 -47.58
CA THR A 16 -0.71 14.86 -47.14
C THR A 16 -1.96 14.34 -46.41
N SER A 17 -2.54 13.22 -46.83
CA SER A 17 -3.66 12.60 -46.10
C SER A 17 -3.22 12.01 -44.76
N ALA A 18 -2.02 11.48 -44.65
CA ALA A 18 -1.47 11.01 -43.39
C ALA A 18 -1.17 12.15 -42.40
N MET A 19 -0.76 13.33 -42.89
CA MET A 19 -0.58 14.52 -42.04
C MET A 19 -1.92 15.12 -41.57
N LEU A 20 -2.99 15.11 -42.41
CA LEU A 20 -4.32 15.57 -41.96
C LEU A 20 -4.92 14.63 -40.90
N MET A 21 -4.78 13.30 -41.07
CA MET A 21 -5.24 12.33 -40.08
C MET A 21 -4.44 12.43 -38.75
N ALA A 22 -3.16 12.76 -38.82
CA ALA A 22 -2.34 12.96 -37.63
C ALA A 22 -2.75 14.22 -36.83
N THR A 23 -3.28 15.27 -37.48
CA THR A 23 -3.80 16.48 -36.81
C THR A 23 -5.16 16.25 -36.15
N GLU A 24 -6.06 15.47 -36.76
CA GLU A 24 -7.35 15.11 -36.11
C GLU A 24 -7.17 14.17 -34.96
N ILE A 25 -6.27 13.18 -35.06
CA ILE A 25 -5.95 12.27 -33.94
C ILE A 25 -5.26 13.02 -32.77
N SER A 26 -4.48 14.07 -33.05
CA SER A 26 -3.83 14.87 -32.01
C SER A 26 -4.81 15.77 -31.25
N GLN A 27 -5.92 16.19 -31.84
CA GLN A 27 -6.97 16.95 -31.16
C GLN A 27 -7.88 16.06 -30.32
N GLN A 28 -8.16 14.81 -30.75
CA GLN A 28 -8.93 13.86 -29.95
C GLN A 28 -8.12 13.19 -28.83
N ALA A 29 -6.79 13.05 -28.98
CA ALA A 29 -5.92 12.53 -27.96
C ALA A 29 -5.61 13.53 -26.83
N SER A 30 -5.92 14.82 -27.00
CA SER A 30 -5.70 15.84 -25.95
C SER A 30 -6.77 15.83 -24.86
N GLU A 31 -7.89 15.14 -25.04
CA GLU A 31 -8.97 15.08 -24.05
C GLU A 31 -9.03 13.78 -23.23
N SER A 32 -8.21 12.77 -23.51
CA SER A 32 -8.41 11.46 -22.89
C SER A 32 -7.17 10.68 -22.47
N ILE A 33 -6.03 11.31 -22.19
CA ILE A 33 -4.91 10.59 -21.52
C ILE A 33 -4.55 11.32 -20.24
N ILE A 34 -5.48 11.32 -19.30
CA ILE A 34 -5.13 11.08 -17.91
C ILE A 34 -5.22 9.55 -17.79
N VAL A 35 -4.12 8.85 -18.02
CA VAL A 35 -3.94 7.52 -17.46
C VAL A 35 -3.80 7.78 -15.97
N GLU A 36 -4.93 7.85 -15.26
CA GLU A 36 -4.96 7.52 -13.85
C GLU A 36 -4.41 6.09 -13.77
N GLU A 37 -3.15 5.95 -13.35
CA GLU A 37 -2.76 4.76 -12.63
C GLU A 37 -3.78 4.65 -11.50
N SER A 38 -4.78 3.82 -11.70
CA SER A 38 -5.73 3.44 -10.67
C SER A 38 -4.94 2.64 -9.63
N ILE A 39 -4.26 3.34 -8.73
CA ILE A 39 -3.93 2.77 -7.43
C ILE A 39 -5.28 2.31 -6.89
N ASP A 40 -5.36 1.03 -6.62
CA ASP A 40 -6.57 0.34 -6.22
C ASP A 40 -7.09 0.94 -4.89
N ALA A 41 -7.73 2.11 -4.97
CA ALA A 41 -8.35 2.82 -3.85
C ALA A 41 -9.48 1.99 -3.20
N ASN A 42 -9.68 0.76 -3.67
CA ASN A 42 -10.63 -0.21 -3.15
C ASN A 42 -10.08 -1.05 -1.99
N GLN A 43 -8.78 -1.05 -1.74
CA GLN A 43 -8.23 -1.85 -0.66
C GLN A 43 -8.50 -1.17 0.70
N LYS A 44 -9.03 -1.93 1.67
CA LYS A 44 -9.27 -1.41 3.02
C LYS A 44 -7.96 -1.18 3.76
N PHE A 45 -7.90 -0.05 4.47
CA PHE A 45 -6.80 0.23 5.38
C PHE A 45 -6.67 -0.87 6.44
N GLY A 46 -5.47 -1.41 6.60
CA GLY A 46 -5.17 -2.48 7.54
C GLY A 46 -5.33 -3.91 6.99
N SER A 47 -5.84 -4.09 5.77
CA SER A 47 -6.02 -5.45 5.20
C SER A 47 -4.72 -6.24 5.09
N TRP A 48 -3.58 -5.58 4.91
CA TRP A 48 -2.24 -6.18 4.87
C TRP A 48 -1.81 -6.88 6.17
N LEU A 49 -2.50 -6.62 7.29
CA LEU A 49 -2.20 -7.32 8.56
C LEU A 49 -2.33 -8.85 8.44
N PHE A 50 -3.21 -9.33 7.54
CA PHE A 50 -3.59 -10.74 7.45
C PHE A 50 -3.00 -11.43 6.21
N GLU A 51 -1.72 -11.20 5.95
CA GLU A 51 -0.96 -11.84 4.86
C GLU A 51 -0.13 -13.04 5.33
N GLY A 52 -0.49 -13.63 6.47
CA GLY A 52 0.17 -14.80 7.05
C GLY A 52 1.32 -14.47 8.01
N HIS A 53 1.45 -13.22 8.44
CA HIS A 53 2.51 -12.77 9.34
C HIS A 53 2.33 -13.27 10.80
N PHE A 54 1.13 -13.73 11.16
CA PHE A 54 0.81 -14.25 12.49
C PHE A 54 0.82 -15.78 12.55
N LYS A 55 1.28 -16.47 11.49
CA LYS A 55 1.47 -17.92 11.52
C LYS A 55 2.50 -18.23 12.61
N GLN A 56 2.10 -19.14 13.49
CA GLN A 56 2.81 -19.64 14.66
C GLN A 56 4.33 -19.42 14.63
N THR A 57 4.78 -18.30 15.12
CA THR A 57 6.05 -18.22 15.76
C THR A 57 5.83 -18.82 17.15
N ASN A 58 6.57 -19.85 17.51
CA ASN A 58 6.67 -20.30 18.90
C ASN A 58 7.28 -19.16 19.72
N LEU A 59 6.52 -18.09 19.88
CA LEU A 59 6.86 -17.00 20.78
C LEU A 59 6.64 -17.55 22.20
N ASN A 60 7.67 -18.21 22.73
CA ASN A 60 7.80 -18.45 24.16
C ASN A 60 7.97 -17.13 24.93
N GLY A 61 7.33 -16.07 24.45
CA GLY A 61 7.32 -14.75 25.04
C GLY A 61 6.21 -14.67 26.07
N PHE A 62 6.59 -14.59 27.32
CA PHE A 62 5.69 -14.64 28.46
C PHE A 62 4.96 -13.33 28.63
N ASN A 63 3.63 -13.38 28.50
CA ASN A 63 2.77 -12.33 28.99
C ASN A 63 2.67 -12.45 30.53
N ASP A 64 3.22 -11.47 31.24
CA ASP A 64 3.18 -11.40 32.73
C ASP A 64 1.76 -11.46 33.29
N SER A 65 0.78 -10.97 32.48
CA SER A 65 -0.64 -10.94 32.85
C SER A 65 -1.39 -12.24 32.54
N TYR A 66 -0.74 -13.23 31.91
CA TYR A 66 -1.33 -14.55 31.67
C TYR A 66 -1.63 -15.23 32.99
N ARG A 67 -2.82 -15.79 33.14
CA ARG A 67 -3.19 -16.61 34.32
C ARG A 67 -3.03 -18.06 33.97
N ILE A 68 -2.20 -18.74 34.74
CA ILE A 68 -1.99 -20.20 34.61
C ILE A 68 -3.35 -20.89 34.65
N ASN A 69 -3.58 -21.80 33.72
CA ASN A 69 -4.86 -22.48 33.56
C ASN A 69 -4.67 -24.01 33.52
N ILE A 70 -5.76 -24.76 33.70
CA ILE A 70 -5.82 -26.20 33.52
C ILE A 70 -5.37 -26.55 32.11
N GLY A 71 -4.50 -27.55 31.98
CA GLY A 71 -3.93 -27.98 30.69
C GLY A 71 -2.68 -27.22 30.24
N ASP A 72 -2.26 -26.18 30.96
CA ASP A 72 -0.98 -25.53 30.72
C ASP A 72 0.18 -26.46 31.05
N THR A 73 1.29 -26.30 30.35
CA THR A 73 2.54 -27.01 30.60
C THR A 73 3.59 -26.06 31.19
N LEU A 74 4.11 -26.40 32.36
CA LEU A 74 5.18 -25.68 33.03
C LEU A 74 6.49 -26.48 32.91
N THR A 75 7.63 -25.81 32.86
CA THR A 75 8.94 -26.44 33.02
C THR A 75 9.44 -26.21 34.44
N LEU A 76 9.79 -27.27 35.12
CA LEU A 76 10.43 -27.24 36.42
C LEU A 76 11.92 -27.62 36.30
N GLN A 77 12.78 -26.77 36.80
CA GLN A 77 14.21 -27.04 36.94
C GLN A 77 14.60 -26.98 38.41
N LEU A 78 15.19 -28.06 38.90
CA LEU A 78 15.79 -28.12 40.23
C LEU A 78 17.29 -28.40 40.09
N TRP A 79 18.10 -27.77 40.91
CA TRP A 79 19.55 -28.01 40.93
C TRP A 79 20.15 -27.85 42.35
N GLY A 80 21.31 -28.43 42.56
CA GLY A 80 22.01 -28.50 43.85
C GLY A 80 22.05 -29.93 44.38
N ALA A 81 21.44 -30.21 45.51
CA ALA A 81 21.39 -31.58 46.08
C ALA A 81 20.46 -32.53 45.32
N LEU A 82 19.63 -32.00 44.41
CA LEU A 82 18.75 -32.76 43.52
C LEU A 82 18.71 -32.08 42.16
N GLU A 83 18.95 -32.86 41.10
CA GLU A 83 18.85 -32.39 39.73
C GLU A 83 17.59 -32.97 39.09
N VAL A 84 16.67 -32.07 38.65
CA VAL A 84 15.45 -32.43 37.94
C VAL A 84 15.21 -31.36 36.86
N ASN A 85 14.95 -31.82 35.66
CA ASN A 85 14.44 -30.96 34.58
C ASN A 85 13.26 -31.71 33.94
N THR A 86 12.06 -31.23 34.19
CA THR A 86 10.83 -31.91 33.74
C THR A 86 9.72 -30.95 33.41
N ASP A 87 8.85 -31.40 32.55
CA ASP A 87 7.60 -30.67 32.23
C ASP A 87 6.49 -31.15 33.17
N LEU A 88 5.72 -30.21 33.68
CA LEU A 88 4.60 -30.42 34.58
C LEU A 88 3.32 -29.91 33.91
N ASN A 89 2.33 -30.78 33.75
CA ASN A 89 1.01 -30.39 33.26
C ASN A 89 0.13 -29.97 34.44
N VAL A 90 -0.60 -28.87 34.26
CA VAL A 90 -1.63 -28.41 35.20
C VAL A 90 -2.84 -29.33 35.10
N ASP A 91 -3.14 -30.05 36.16
CA ASP A 91 -4.21 -31.03 36.23
C ASP A 91 -5.61 -30.40 36.28
N LYS A 92 -6.65 -31.25 36.24
CA LYS A 92 -8.07 -30.79 36.28
C LYS A 92 -8.43 -30.08 37.58
N GLN A 93 -7.70 -30.28 38.65
CA GLN A 93 -7.85 -29.59 39.93
C GLN A 93 -7.07 -28.27 39.97
N GLY A 94 -6.26 -27.99 38.92
CA GLY A 94 -5.43 -26.79 38.77
C GLY A 94 -4.13 -26.87 39.59
N ASN A 95 -3.62 -28.07 39.85
CA ASN A 95 -2.35 -28.30 40.51
C ASN A 95 -1.30 -28.81 39.53
N VAL A 96 -0.04 -28.60 39.86
CA VAL A 96 1.08 -29.35 39.28
C VAL A 96 1.65 -30.30 40.36
N PHE A 97 2.01 -31.51 39.95
CA PHE A 97 2.59 -32.48 40.88
C PHE A 97 4.12 -32.38 40.84
N ILE A 98 4.72 -31.94 41.93
CA ILE A 98 6.16 -31.80 42.07
C ILE A 98 6.71 -32.99 42.85
N PRO A 99 7.71 -33.72 42.29
CA PRO A 99 8.31 -34.88 42.96
C PRO A 99 8.71 -34.55 44.41
N ARG A 100 8.31 -35.42 45.36
CA ARG A 100 8.54 -35.32 46.80
C ARG A 100 7.90 -34.12 47.52
N VAL A 101 7.40 -33.10 46.79
CA VAL A 101 6.66 -31.97 47.38
C VAL A 101 5.14 -32.23 47.35
N GLY A 102 4.67 -32.94 46.33
CA GLY A 102 3.26 -33.19 46.14
C GLY A 102 2.56 -32.18 45.24
N PRO A 103 1.21 -32.10 45.30
CA PRO A 103 0.43 -31.19 44.50
C PRO A 103 0.57 -29.73 44.96
N VAL A 104 0.85 -28.84 44.01
CA VAL A 104 0.94 -27.39 44.24
C VAL A 104 -0.09 -26.69 43.38
N LYS A 105 -0.98 -25.92 44.00
CA LYS A 105 -2.00 -25.14 43.28
C LYS A 105 -1.36 -24.01 42.51
N VAL A 106 -1.58 -24.01 41.17
CA VAL A 106 -1.01 -23.00 40.26
C VAL A 106 -2.09 -22.32 39.39
N ALA A 107 -3.22 -22.96 39.18
CA ALA A 107 -4.29 -22.36 38.37
C ALA A 107 -4.81 -21.05 38.96
N GLY A 108 -4.93 -20.02 38.13
CA GLY A 108 -5.34 -18.67 38.49
C GLY A 108 -4.19 -17.75 38.91
N ILE A 109 -2.98 -18.26 39.15
CA ILE A 109 -1.80 -17.44 39.44
C ILE A 109 -1.36 -16.69 38.19
N LEU A 110 -0.95 -15.43 38.33
CA LEU A 110 -0.33 -14.68 37.21
C LEU A 110 1.03 -15.27 36.86
N ASN A 111 1.37 -15.31 35.60
CA ASN A 111 2.64 -15.86 35.14
C ASN A 111 3.86 -15.21 35.82
N LYS A 112 3.82 -13.88 36.02
CA LYS A 112 4.86 -13.15 36.78
C LYS A 112 5.06 -13.65 38.21
N ASP A 113 4.03 -14.22 38.86
CA ASP A 113 4.05 -14.67 40.26
C ASP A 113 4.28 -16.18 40.37
N LEU A 114 4.23 -16.92 39.25
CA LEU A 114 4.32 -18.38 39.18
C LEU A 114 5.58 -18.90 39.84
N ASN A 115 6.74 -18.40 39.42
CA ASN A 115 8.03 -18.86 39.92
C ASN A 115 8.12 -18.69 41.46
N ASN A 116 7.81 -17.50 41.95
CA ASN A 116 7.87 -17.21 43.39
C ASN A 116 6.94 -18.10 44.22
N THR A 117 5.73 -18.34 43.71
CA THR A 117 4.73 -19.16 44.40
C THR A 117 5.19 -20.63 44.49
N VAL A 118 5.65 -21.19 43.37
CA VAL A 118 6.07 -22.61 43.33
C VAL A 118 7.37 -22.83 44.10
N VAL A 119 8.37 -21.95 43.90
CA VAL A 119 9.65 -22.03 44.60
C VAL A 119 9.44 -21.94 46.12
N SER A 120 8.55 -21.08 46.61
CA SER A 120 8.22 -21.01 48.05
C SER A 120 7.73 -22.34 48.58
N LYS A 121 6.89 -23.07 47.85
CA LYS A 121 6.41 -24.41 48.25
C LYS A 121 7.52 -25.47 48.21
N ILE A 122 8.38 -25.43 47.21
CA ILE A 122 9.53 -26.34 47.11
C ILE A 122 10.46 -26.15 48.31
N LYS A 123 10.73 -24.92 48.72
CA LYS A 123 11.58 -24.57 49.84
C LYS A 123 11.03 -25.06 51.21
N THR A 124 9.72 -25.28 51.33
CA THR A 124 9.16 -25.88 52.58
C THR A 124 9.63 -27.31 52.81
N VAL A 125 9.97 -28.05 51.73
CA VAL A 125 10.41 -29.44 51.78
C VAL A 125 11.93 -29.55 51.69
N TYR A 126 12.56 -28.86 50.74
CA TYR A 126 13.98 -29.00 50.43
C TYR A 126 14.91 -28.00 51.16
N LYS A 127 14.34 -27.08 51.93
CA LYS A 127 15.09 -26.01 52.64
C LYS A 127 16.07 -25.30 51.71
N SER A 128 17.36 -25.19 52.10
CA SER A 128 18.39 -24.41 51.37
C SER A 128 19.27 -25.23 50.42
N THR A 129 19.09 -26.56 50.37
CA THR A 129 19.97 -27.45 49.59
C THR A 129 19.59 -27.61 48.12
N VAL A 130 18.40 -27.19 47.73
CA VAL A 130 17.87 -27.26 46.35
C VAL A 130 17.42 -25.90 45.92
N ASN A 131 17.92 -25.48 44.77
CA ASN A 131 17.41 -24.33 44.07
C ASN A 131 16.34 -24.78 43.08
N ALA A 132 15.37 -23.88 42.76
CA ALA A 132 14.29 -24.20 41.88
C ALA A 132 13.96 -23.01 40.96
N TYR A 133 13.58 -23.32 39.76
CA TYR A 133 13.05 -22.39 38.78
C TYR A 133 11.87 -23.02 38.06
N VAL A 134 10.80 -22.25 37.90
CA VAL A 134 9.57 -22.67 37.20
C VAL A 134 9.11 -21.58 36.26
N ASN A 135 8.81 -21.97 35.04
CA ASN A 135 8.26 -21.09 34.05
C ASN A 135 7.13 -21.77 33.26
N LEU A 136 6.26 -20.98 32.65
CA LEU A 136 5.27 -21.44 31.68
C LEU A 136 5.99 -21.84 30.38
N LYS A 137 5.88 -23.13 29.99
CA LYS A 137 6.41 -23.63 28.72
C LYS A 137 5.46 -23.44 27.57
N SER A 138 4.19 -23.78 27.79
CA SER A 138 3.13 -23.68 26.79
C SER A 138 1.77 -23.48 27.47
N SER A 139 0.96 -22.60 26.92
CA SER A 139 -0.43 -22.50 27.34
C SER A 139 -1.27 -23.63 26.73
N GLN A 140 -2.44 -23.88 27.30
CA GLN A 140 -3.34 -24.93 26.82
C GLN A 140 -3.79 -24.66 25.37
N PRO A 141 -3.92 -25.72 24.54
CA PRO A 141 -4.57 -25.60 23.24
C PRO A 141 -6.05 -25.29 23.40
N VAL A 142 -6.58 -24.43 22.54
CA VAL A 142 -7.98 -24.02 22.52
C VAL A 142 -8.53 -24.00 21.10
N LYS A 143 -9.84 -24.17 20.97
CA LYS A 143 -10.57 -24.05 19.71
C LYS A 143 -11.47 -22.81 19.77
N VAL A 144 -11.24 -21.89 18.86
CA VAL A 144 -11.92 -20.59 18.79
C VAL A 144 -12.69 -20.49 17.49
N PHE A 145 -13.94 -20.08 17.55
CA PHE A 145 -14.74 -19.79 16.36
C PHE A 145 -14.40 -18.40 15.84
N VAL A 146 -14.13 -18.29 14.55
CA VAL A 146 -14.11 -17.01 13.82
C VAL A 146 -15.34 -16.96 12.95
N SER A 147 -16.15 -15.92 13.10
CA SER A 147 -17.49 -15.81 12.50
C SER A 147 -17.76 -14.43 11.93
N GLY A 148 -18.89 -14.25 11.27
CA GLY A 148 -19.31 -13.00 10.62
C GLY A 148 -18.55 -12.77 9.31
N PHE A 149 -18.02 -11.59 9.13
CA PHE A 149 -17.37 -11.15 7.89
C PHE A 149 -15.87 -11.49 7.82
N ALA A 150 -15.46 -12.67 8.30
CA ALA A 150 -14.15 -13.23 7.99
C ALA A 150 -14.11 -13.76 6.54
N ASN A 151 -12.92 -13.86 5.95
CA ASN A 151 -12.78 -14.48 4.62
C ASN A 151 -13.13 -15.97 4.65
N LYS A 152 -12.68 -16.67 5.68
CA LYS A 152 -13.03 -18.09 5.94
C LYS A 152 -13.57 -18.25 7.36
N PRO A 153 -14.86 -18.03 7.60
CA PRO A 153 -15.45 -18.33 8.90
C PRO A 153 -15.31 -19.83 9.24
N GLY A 154 -15.00 -20.16 10.50
CA GLY A 154 -14.79 -21.54 10.90
C GLY A 154 -14.31 -21.70 12.34
N LEU A 155 -13.92 -22.93 12.69
CA LEU A 155 -13.31 -23.29 13.97
C LEU A 155 -11.80 -23.42 13.77
N TYR A 156 -11.04 -22.70 14.57
CA TYR A 156 -9.58 -22.62 14.48
C TYR A 156 -8.92 -23.08 15.76
N GLU A 157 -7.81 -23.78 15.63
CA GLU A 157 -7.01 -24.24 16.76
C GLU A 157 -5.86 -23.27 17.00
N GLY A 158 -5.57 -23.02 18.26
CA GLY A 158 -4.47 -22.19 18.70
C GLY A 158 -4.16 -22.40 20.19
N LEU A 159 -3.39 -21.51 20.76
CA LEU A 159 -3.08 -21.51 22.18
C LEU A 159 -3.93 -20.49 22.92
N SER A 160 -4.22 -20.75 24.19
CA SER A 160 -4.96 -19.82 25.05
C SER A 160 -4.26 -18.45 25.17
N SER A 161 -2.97 -18.38 24.93
CA SER A 161 -2.15 -17.15 24.93
C SER A 161 -2.07 -16.45 23.58
N ASP A 162 -2.59 -17.04 22.51
CA ASP A 162 -2.52 -16.43 21.17
C ASP A 162 -3.30 -15.13 21.09
N SER A 163 -2.87 -14.26 20.21
CA SER A 163 -3.54 -13.00 19.98
C SER A 163 -4.79 -13.20 19.08
N ILE A 164 -5.74 -12.28 19.18
CA ILE A 164 -6.89 -12.24 18.26
C ILE A 164 -6.43 -12.18 16.79
N LEU A 165 -5.31 -11.50 16.52
CA LEU A 165 -4.77 -11.37 15.16
C LEU A 165 -4.37 -12.72 14.57
N ALA A 166 -3.82 -13.63 15.39
CA ALA A 166 -3.44 -14.96 14.95
C ALA A 166 -4.65 -15.79 14.49
N PHE A 167 -5.77 -15.76 15.22
CA PHE A 167 -7.00 -16.45 14.82
C PHE A 167 -7.65 -15.84 13.57
N ILE A 168 -7.66 -14.49 13.45
CA ILE A 168 -8.19 -13.83 12.26
C ILE A 168 -7.29 -14.13 11.04
N ASP A 169 -5.97 -14.18 11.21
CA ASP A 169 -5.03 -14.51 10.13
C ASP A 169 -5.21 -15.98 9.65
N GLN A 170 -5.45 -16.93 10.56
CA GLN A 170 -5.82 -18.30 10.20
C GLN A 170 -7.13 -18.36 9.39
N ALA A 171 -8.08 -17.47 9.69
CA ALA A 171 -9.31 -17.29 8.93
C ALA A 171 -9.11 -16.52 7.61
N GLN A 172 -7.84 -16.31 7.18
CA GLN A 172 -7.44 -15.54 6.01
C GLN A 172 -7.87 -14.08 6.05
N GLY A 173 -7.99 -13.51 7.26
CA GLY A 173 -8.30 -12.10 7.45
C GLY A 173 -9.78 -11.76 7.37
N ILE A 174 -10.03 -10.48 7.21
CA ILE A 174 -11.35 -9.86 7.20
C ILE A 174 -11.78 -9.62 5.75
N ARG A 175 -13.05 -9.90 5.44
CA ARG A 175 -13.60 -9.72 4.10
C ARG A 175 -13.51 -8.26 3.67
N GLN A 176 -13.00 -8.01 2.47
CA GLN A 176 -12.86 -6.66 1.93
C GLN A 176 -14.21 -5.95 1.83
N ASN A 177 -15.23 -6.64 1.29
CA ASN A 177 -16.56 -6.09 1.17
C ASN A 177 -17.37 -6.40 2.44
N GLY A 178 -17.73 -5.36 3.18
CA GLY A 178 -18.60 -5.42 4.35
C GLY A 178 -17.93 -5.78 5.67
N GLY A 179 -16.80 -6.49 5.69
CA GLY A 179 -16.13 -6.87 6.95
C GLY A 179 -15.49 -5.68 7.66
N SER A 180 -15.60 -5.58 8.96
CA SER A 180 -15.08 -4.44 9.72
C SER A 180 -13.74 -4.73 10.40
N MET A 181 -12.79 -3.82 10.23
CA MET A 181 -11.54 -3.74 10.99
C MET A 181 -11.73 -3.07 12.36
N ARG A 182 -12.88 -2.41 12.59
CA ARG A 182 -13.15 -1.58 13.77
C ARG A 182 -14.17 -2.18 14.71
N PHE A 183 -15.06 -3.04 14.21
CA PHE A 183 -16.17 -3.61 14.98
C PHE A 183 -16.00 -5.14 15.08
N ILE A 184 -15.04 -5.57 15.89
CA ILE A 184 -14.78 -6.98 16.17
C ILE A 184 -15.20 -7.24 17.61
N GLU A 185 -15.95 -8.31 17.85
CA GLU A 185 -16.44 -8.70 19.17
C GLU A 185 -15.90 -10.06 19.55
N ILE A 186 -15.42 -10.18 20.78
CA ILE A 186 -15.04 -11.46 21.37
C ILE A 186 -16.15 -11.85 22.35
N LYS A 187 -16.75 -13.02 22.14
CA LYS A 187 -17.86 -13.56 22.94
C LYS A 187 -17.47 -14.86 23.61
N ARG A 188 -17.90 -15.07 24.85
CA ARG A 188 -17.80 -16.31 25.61
C ARG A 188 -19.15 -16.66 26.20
N ASN A 189 -19.66 -17.88 25.96
CA ASN A 189 -20.99 -18.30 26.40
C ASN A 189 -22.08 -17.27 26.00
N ASN A 190 -22.04 -16.81 24.76
CA ASN A 190 -22.93 -15.78 24.17
C ASN A 190 -22.87 -14.40 24.85
N LYS A 191 -21.96 -14.17 25.78
CA LYS A 191 -21.75 -12.86 26.42
C LYS A 191 -20.57 -12.13 25.77
N LEU A 192 -20.74 -10.84 25.53
CA LEU A 192 -19.65 -9.98 25.02
C LEU A 192 -18.59 -9.85 26.12
N LEU A 193 -17.34 -10.26 25.80
CA LEU A 193 -16.18 -10.05 26.64
C LEU A 193 -15.46 -8.74 26.31
N GLN A 194 -15.25 -8.49 25.00
CA GLN A 194 -14.45 -7.37 24.56
C GLN A 194 -14.87 -6.93 23.16
N LYS A 195 -14.77 -5.64 22.90
CA LYS A 195 -14.77 -5.04 21.56
C LYS A 195 -13.34 -4.69 21.16
N VAL A 196 -12.98 -4.97 19.91
CA VAL A 196 -11.65 -4.72 19.37
C VAL A 196 -11.78 -3.81 18.14
N ASP A 197 -11.00 -2.75 18.12
CA ASP A 197 -10.83 -1.84 16.99
C ASP A 197 -9.36 -1.93 16.52
N LEU A 198 -9.12 -2.52 15.35
CA LEU A 198 -7.76 -2.71 14.84
C LEU A 198 -7.12 -1.39 14.37
N TYR A 199 -7.91 -0.34 14.16
CA TYR A 199 -7.34 1.00 13.89
C TYR A 199 -6.62 1.55 15.12
N GLU A 200 -7.10 1.28 16.34
CA GLU A 200 -6.38 1.63 17.57
C GLU A 200 -5.05 0.87 17.70
N PHE A 201 -5.02 -0.37 17.22
CA PHE A 201 -3.79 -1.14 17.15
C PHE A 201 -2.82 -0.56 16.12
N LEU A 202 -3.30 -0.25 14.90
CA LEU A 202 -2.47 0.31 13.83
C LEU A 202 -1.96 1.73 14.14
N GLU A 203 -2.77 2.55 14.83
CA GLU A 203 -2.39 3.93 15.17
C GLU A 203 -1.49 4.02 16.41
N LYS A 204 -1.78 3.19 17.43
CA LYS A 204 -1.22 3.36 18.80
C LYS A 204 -0.51 2.12 19.33
N GLY A 205 -0.54 1.00 18.61
CA GLY A 205 -0.03 -0.30 19.11
C GLY A 205 -0.90 -0.92 20.22
N ASN A 206 -2.08 -0.37 20.50
CA ASN A 206 -2.93 -0.83 21.60
C ASN A 206 -3.75 -2.06 21.18
N LEU A 207 -3.37 -3.21 21.67
CA LEU A 207 -4.14 -4.44 21.58
C LEU A 207 -4.28 -5.04 22.98
N LYS A 208 -5.51 -5.06 23.51
CA LYS A 208 -5.76 -5.63 24.83
C LYS A 208 -5.61 -7.14 24.75
N PHE A 209 -4.78 -7.67 25.63
CA PHE A 209 -4.62 -9.11 25.77
C PHE A 209 -5.92 -9.77 26.25
N ILE A 210 -6.29 -10.84 25.58
CA ILE A 210 -7.37 -11.74 25.98
C ILE A 210 -6.80 -13.16 26.09
N GLN A 211 -7.12 -13.84 27.16
CA GLN A 211 -6.84 -15.24 27.33
C GLN A 211 -8.01 -16.06 26.78
N PHE A 212 -7.82 -16.69 25.62
CA PHE A 212 -8.84 -17.48 24.95
C PHE A 212 -9.15 -18.77 25.69
N LYS A 213 -10.37 -19.25 25.55
CA LYS A 213 -10.86 -20.55 26.03
C LYS A 213 -11.60 -21.28 24.93
N ASP A 214 -11.72 -22.60 25.10
CA ASP A 214 -12.54 -23.41 24.19
C ASP A 214 -13.94 -22.85 24.04
N GLY A 215 -14.38 -22.75 22.77
CA GLY A 215 -15.70 -22.27 22.41
C GLY A 215 -15.86 -20.74 22.43
N ASP A 216 -14.78 -19.97 22.63
CA ASP A 216 -14.82 -18.52 22.40
C ASP A 216 -15.13 -18.22 20.94
N VAL A 217 -15.78 -17.11 20.70
CA VAL A 217 -16.17 -16.66 19.37
C VAL A 217 -15.59 -15.28 19.10
N ILE A 218 -14.80 -15.18 18.04
CA ILE A 218 -14.40 -13.89 17.43
C ILE A 218 -15.43 -13.59 16.35
N HIS A 219 -16.25 -12.56 16.53
CA HIS A 219 -17.28 -12.16 15.60
C HIS A 219 -16.87 -10.85 14.91
N ILE A 220 -16.71 -10.88 13.61
CA ILE A 220 -16.40 -9.73 12.77
C ILE A 220 -17.73 -9.16 12.27
N ASN A 221 -18.08 -7.98 12.74
CA ASN A 221 -19.32 -7.32 12.34
C ASN A 221 -19.21 -6.72 10.93
N GLU A 222 -20.37 -6.39 10.37
CA GLU A 222 -20.47 -5.62 9.13
C GLU A 222 -20.18 -4.14 9.38
N ASN A 223 -19.49 -3.50 8.44
CA ASN A 223 -19.39 -2.04 8.37
C ASN A 223 -19.29 -1.58 6.91
N ASN A 224 -20.33 -0.90 6.46
CA ASN A 224 -20.43 -0.31 5.12
C ASN A 224 -20.16 1.21 5.12
N LYS A 225 -19.72 1.77 6.25
CA LYS A 225 -19.40 3.20 6.38
C LYS A 225 -17.95 3.43 5.94
N ILE A 226 -17.75 3.50 4.65
CA ILE A 226 -16.43 3.56 4.03
C ILE A 226 -16.26 4.90 3.34
N VAL A 227 -15.08 5.50 3.48
CA VAL A 227 -14.62 6.64 2.68
C VAL A 227 -13.36 6.22 1.92
N SER A 228 -13.24 6.67 0.67
CA SER A 228 -12.07 6.40 -0.14
C SER A 228 -11.11 7.59 -0.11
N VAL A 229 -9.83 7.37 0.16
CA VAL A 229 -8.80 8.40 0.21
C VAL A 229 -7.77 8.16 -0.85
N LYS A 230 -7.42 9.20 -1.62
CA LYS A 230 -6.43 9.14 -2.69
C LYS A 230 -5.64 10.46 -2.86
N GLY A 231 -4.66 10.45 -3.76
CA GLY A 231 -3.86 11.62 -4.10
C GLY A 231 -2.59 11.75 -3.27
N GLU A 232 -2.25 12.98 -2.88
CA GLU A 232 -1.02 13.30 -2.16
C GLU A 232 -1.05 12.85 -0.70
N VAL A 233 -1.02 11.54 -0.49
CA VAL A 233 -1.06 10.88 0.82
C VAL A 233 -0.10 9.70 0.87
N ALA A 234 0.39 9.36 2.06
CA ALA A 234 1.19 8.14 2.24
C ALA A 234 0.31 6.88 2.17
N ASN A 235 -0.94 6.97 2.64
CA ASN A 235 -1.86 5.85 2.75
C ASN A 235 -3.12 6.10 1.91
N SER A 236 -3.08 5.65 0.65
CA SER A 236 -4.20 5.71 -0.30
C SER A 236 -5.03 4.43 -0.17
N TYR A 237 -6.06 4.47 0.68
CA TYR A 237 -6.91 3.32 1.03
C TYR A 237 -8.36 3.73 1.22
N SER A 238 -9.22 2.72 1.34
CA SER A 238 -10.57 2.88 1.87
C SER A 238 -10.56 2.77 3.39
N PHE A 239 -11.05 3.80 4.07
CA PHE A 239 -11.10 3.89 5.53
C PHE A 239 -12.51 3.69 6.07
N GLU A 240 -12.61 3.01 7.21
CA GLU A 240 -13.89 2.78 7.92
C GLU A 240 -14.19 3.90 8.90
N LEU A 241 -15.41 4.41 8.86
CA LEU A 241 -15.95 5.34 9.85
C LEU A 241 -16.66 4.60 10.99
N LYS A 242 -16.58 5.14 12.20
CA LYS A 242 -17.38 4.64 13.35
C LYS A 242 -18.84 5.08 13.27
N LEU A 243 -19.08 6.27 12.77
CA LEU A 243 -20.38 6.91 12.69
C LEU A 243 -20.72 7.29 11.24
N ASN A 244 -21.96 7.68 10.97
CA ASN A 244 -22.40 8.17 9.66
C ASN A 244 -21.82 9.55 9.32
N THR A 245 -21.29 10.27 10.29
CA THR A 245 -20.61 11.54 10.10
C THR A 245 -19.41 11.57 11.04
N ALA A 246 -18.25 11.93 10.54
CA ALA A 246 -17.03 12.01 11.34
C ALA A 246 -16.19 13.23 10.90
N PRO A 247 -15.45 13.87 11.80
CA PRO A 247 -14.48 14.88 11.41
C PRO A 247 -13.32 14.20 10.63
N LEU A 248 -12.89 14.80 9.52
CA LEU A 248 -11.79 14.27 8.71
C LEU A 248 -10.50 14.13 9.54
N GLN A 249 -10.29 15.02 10.50
CA GLN A 249 -9.20 15.01 11.46
C GLN A 249 -9.05 13.68 12.21
N SER A 250 -10.16 12.94 12.41
CA SER A 250 -10.11 11.63 13.08
C SER A 250 -9.35 10.53 12.31
N LEU A 251 -9.14 10.73 11.03
CA LEU A 251 -8.41 9.80 10.16
C LEU A 251 -7.05 10.34 9.71
N ILE A 252 -6.74 11.61 9.96
CA ILE A 252 -5.60 12.29 9.35
C ILE A 252 -4.25 11.63 9.64
N LYS A 253 -4.07 11.10 10.85
CA LYS A 253 -2.84 10.39 11.24
C LYS A 253 -2.66 9.08 10.47
N LEU A 254 -3.76 8.41 10.16
CA LEU A 254 -3.77 7.17 9.39
C LEU A 254 -3.61 7.44 7.89
N ILE A 255 -4.20 8.52 7.40
CA ILE A 255 -4.08 8.98 6.01
C ILE A 255 -2.66 9.46 5.72
N SER A 256 -2.07 10.23 6.65
CA SER A 256 -0.73 10.81 6.55
C SER A 256 -0.53 11.59 5.24
N PRO A 257 -1.14 12.79 5.11
CA PRO A 257 -0.96 13.62 3.92
C PRO A 257 0.51 13.98 3.69
N ASN A 258 0.93 14.00 2.42
CA ASN A 258 2.26 14.42 2.02
C ASN A 258 2.43 15.94 2.24
N ALA A 259 3.67 16.39 2.44
CA ALA A 259 3.98 17.82 2.55
C ALA A 259 3.66 18.63 1.27
N SER A 260 3.50 17.95 0.14
CA SER A 260 3.07 18.52 -1.14
C SER A 260 1.59 18.84 -1.21
N ALA A 261 0.75 18.19 -0.39
CA ALA A 261 -0.69 18.42 -0.37
C ALA A 261 -1.00 19.86 0.07
N THR A 262 -1.78 20.56 -0.73
CA THR A 262 -2.16 21.95 -0.46
C THR A 262 -3.66 22.12 -0.30
N HIS A 263 -4.43 21.24 -0.92
CA HIS A 263 -5.89 21.28 -0.94
C HIS A 263 -6.48 19.89 -0.76
N ILE A 264 -7.75 19.87 -0.36
CA ILE A 264 -8.56 18.67 -0.18
C ILE A 264 -9.78 18.82 -1.07
N ARG A 265 -9.97 17.85 -1.96
CA ARG A 265 -11.21 17.71 -2.75
C ARG A 265 -12.05 16.62 -2.11
N ILE A 266 -13.28 16.96 -1.75
CA ILE A 266 -14.27 16.00 -1.24
C ILE A 266 -15.36 15.86 -2.28
N ILE A 267 -15.59 14.63 -2.73
CA ILE A 267 -16.65 14.27 -3.66
C ILE A 267 -17.66 13.45 -2.88
N SER A 268 -18.83 14.01 -2.65
CA SER A 268 -19.94 13.39 -1.92
C SER A 268 -21.12 13.12 -2.84
N THR A 269 -21.81 12.01 -2.64
CA THR A 269 -23.05 11.71 -3.35
C THR A 269 -24.24 11.96 -2.42
N GLN A 270 -25.05 12.97 -2.73
CA GLN A 270 -26.26 13.32 -2.00
C GLN A 270 -27.46 13.31 -2.93
N ASN A 271 -28.54 12.60 -2.57
CA ASN A 271 -29.78 12.52 -3.37
C ASN A 271 -29.53 12.13 -4.85
N SER A 272 -28.59 11.22 -5.11
CA SER A 272 -28.14 10.80 -6.46
C SER A 272 -27.42 11.88 -7.26
N GLU A 273 -27.11 13.02 -6.67
CA GLU A 273 -26.26 14.04 -7.27
C GLU A 273 -24.86 14.01 -6.65
N GLN A 274 -23.85 14.21 -7.49
CA GLN A 274 -22.47 14.27 -7.06
C GLN A 274 -22.07 15.72 -6.80
N ILE A 275 -21.73 16.02 -5.54
CA ILE A 275 -21.28 17.35 -5.12
C ILE A 275 -19.78 17.29 -4.89
N THR A 276 -19.06 18.20 -5.53
CA THR A 276 -17.62 18.34 -5.35
C THR A 276 -17.31 19.63 -4.61
N ALA A 277 -16.61 19.53 -3.52
CA ALA A 277 -16.13 20.67 -2.74
C ALA A 277 -14.58 20.66 -2.71
N PHE A 278 -13.97 21.86 -2.67
CA PHE A 278 -12.53 22.03 -2.71
C PHE A 278 -12.09 22.99 -1.61
N TYR A 279 -11.27 22.52 -0.69
CA TYR A 279 -10.86 23.24 0.51
C TYR A 279 -9.33 23.35 0.59
N PRO A 280 -8.77 24.46 1.06
CA PRO A 280 -7.36 24.51 1.40
C PRO A 280 -7.06 23.61 2.62
N ILE A 281 -5.86 23.04 2.68
CA ILE A 281 -5.50 22.04 3.71
C ILE A 281 -5.55 22.59 5.13
N ASN A 282 -5.40 23.91 5.31
CA ASN A 282 -5.51 24.56 6.63
C ASN A 282 -6.94 24.61 7.19
N GLU A 283 -7.95 24.26 6.41
CA GLU A 283 -9.35 24.14 6.87
C GLU A 283 -9.71 22.70 7.27
N LEU A 284 -8.76 21.77 7.21
CA LEU A 284 -8.97 20.35 7.46
C LEU A 284 -9.69 20.05 8.77
N ASP A 285 -9.38 20.80 9.82
CA ASP A 285 -9.96 20.58 11.16
C ASP A 285 -11.47 20.80 11.22
N ASN A 286 -12.02 21.57 10.28
CA ASN A 286 -13.44 21.91 10.20
C ASN A 286 -14.21 20.98 9.26
N LEU A 287 -13.53 20.09 8.53
CA LEU A 287 -14.16 19.25 7.53
C LEU A 287 -14.79 18.01 8.16
N THR A 288 -16.02 17.75 7.77
CA THR A 288 -16.75 16.51 8.09
C THR A 288 -16.94 15.64 6.87
N ILE A 289 -16.85 14.34 7.07
CA ILE A 289 -16.94 13.31 6.04
C ILE A 289 -18.06 12.34 6.33
N GLN A 290 -18.62 11.74 5.29
CA GLN A 290 -19.73 10.79 5.35
C GLN A 290 -19.36 9.50 4.58
N PRO A 291 -20.07 8.39 4.83
CA PRO A 291 -19.89 7.17 4.04
C PRO A 291 -20.06 7.44 2.54
N SER A 292 -19.24 6.79 1.74
CA SER A 292 -19.17 6.92 0.27
C SER A 292 -18.51 8.21 -0.23
N ASP A 293 -18.02 9.09 0.65
CA ASP A 293 -17.20 10.21 0.22
C ASP A 293 -15.88 9.72 -0.37
N ILE A 294 -15.44 10.41 -1.43
CA ILE A 294 -14.10 10.29 -2.00
C ILE A 294 -13.33 11.54 -1.60
N ILE A 295 -12.24 11.33 -0.89
CA ILE A 295 -11.37 12.39 -0.36
C ILE A 295 -10.06 12.34 -1.13
N GLU A 296 -9.77 13.41 -1.86
CA GLU A 296 -8.56 13.51 -2.67
C GLU A 296 -7.69 14.66 -2.16
N PHE A 297 -6.48 14.32 -1.73
CA PHE A 297 -5.46 15.31 -1.37
C PHE A 297 -4.72 15.74 -2.63
N VAL A 298 -4.71 17.05 -2.90
CA VAL A 298 -4.22 17.61 -4.17
C VAL A 298 -3.06 18.56 -3.92
N ALA A 299 -2.02 18.44 -4.72
CA ALA A 299 -0.95 19.43 -4.81
C ALA A 299 -1.31 20.52 -5.84
N ASP A 300 -2.07 21.52 -5.43
CA ASP A 300 -2.31 22.71 -6.28
C ASP A 300 -1.19 23.74 -6.12
N ASN A 301 0.04 23.26 -6.26
CA ASN A 301 1.21 24.09 -6.22
C ASN A 301 1.53 24.66 -7.59
N ARG A 302 1.31 25.94 -7.77
CA ARG A 302 1.96 26.66 -8.87
C ARG A 302 3.45 26.71 -8.54
N VAL A 303 4.23 25.91 -9.25
CA VAL A 303 5.69 25.97 -9.16
C VAL A 303 6.10 27.42 -9.46
N LYS A 304 6.54 28.14 -8.41
CA LYS A 304 6.92 29.56 -8.55
C LYS A 304 8.26 29.73 -9.25
N ASN A 305 9.15 28.75 -9.08
CA ASN A 305 10.49 28.76 -9.65
C ASN A 305 10.71 27.53 -10.52
N ILE A 306 11.53 27.66 -11.54
CA ILE A 306 11.99 26.59 -12.40
C ILE A 306 13.52 26.51 -12.30
N SER A 307 14.08 25.31 -12.31
CA SER A 307 15.53 25.11 -12.45
C SER A 307 15.84 24.91 -13.94
N VAL A 308 16.83 25.65 -14.40
CA VAL A 308 17.33 25.56 -15.78
C VAL A 308 18.82 25.32 -15.72
N ARG A 309 19.28 24.26 -16.39
CA ARG A 309 20.69 23.95 -16.55
C ARG A 309 21.16 24.49 -17.89
N VAL A 310 22.25 25.23 -17.86
CA VAL A 310 22.95 25.74 -19.04
C VAL A 310 24.22 24.93 -19.22
N GLU A 311 24.41 24.40 -20.41
CA GLU A 311 25.57 23.60 -20.76
C GLU A 311 26.25 24.21 -21.99
N GLY A 312 27.56 24.10 -22.05
CA GLY A 312 28.40 24.66 -23.12
C GLY A 312 29.44 25.61 -22.57
N GLU A 313 30.04 26.41 -23.48
CA GLU A 313 31.09 27.37 -23.16
C GLU A 313 30.50 28.67 -22.59
N HIS A 314 30.57 28.85 -21.27
CA HIS A 314 30.18 30.08 -20.55
C HIS A 314 30.88 30.16 -19.19
N ASN A 315 30.98 31.38 -18.63
CA ASN A 315 31.65 31.63 -17.36
C ASN A 315 30.69 31.67 -16.16
N SER A 316 29.37 31.55 -16.37
CA SER A 316 28.36 31.52 -15.34
C SER A 316 28.24 30.15 -14.66
N SER A 317 27.49 30.05 -13.54
CA SER A 317 27.10 28.75 -13.00
C SER A 317 26.22 27.97 -13.97
N GLN A 318 26.29 26.62 -13.92
CA GLN A 318 25.50 25.77 -14.81
C GLN A 318 24.01 25.70 -14.41
N GLU A 319 23.67 25.94 -13.15
CA GLU A 319 22.28 25.86 -12.66
C GLU A 319 21.74 27.26 -12.34
N PHE A 320 20.59 27.57 -12.93
CA PHE A 320 19.83 28.79 -12.69
C PHE A 320 18.47 28.47 -12.10
N VAL A 321 18.11 29.11 -10.98
CA VAL A 321 16.76 29.07 -10.43
C VAL A 321 16.02 30.34 -10.81
N LEU A 322 15.06 30.19 -11.72
CA LEU A 322 14.34 31.30 -12.33
C LEU A 322 12.87 31.28 -11.88
N LYS A 323 12.22 32.44 -11.88
CA LYS A 323 10.78 32.54 -11.71
C LYS A 323 10.07 31.89 -12.88
N ARG A 324 8.97 31.15 -12.62
CA ARG A 324 8.12 30.63 -13.70
C ARG A 324 7.63 31.79 -14.58
N GLY A 325 7.72 31.62 -15.89
CA GLY A 325 7.39 32.67 -16.87
C GLY A 325 8.60 33.52 -17.30
N THR A 326 9.80 33.30 -16.72
CA THR A 326 11.03 33.90 -17.26
C THR A 326 11.24 33.45 -18.70
N THR A 327 11.47 34.38 -19.59
CA THR A 327 11.71 34.13 -21.01
C THR A 327 13.14 33.65 -21.25
N LEU A 328 13.36 32.92 -22.36
CA LEU A 328 14.70 32.52 -22.78
C LEU A 328 15.64 33.74 -22.92
N LYS A 329 15.13 34.85 -23.48
CA LYS A 329 15.86 36.10 -23.63
C LYS A 329 16.34 36.67 -22.27
N GLN A 330 15.50 36.56 -21.23
CA GLN A 330 15.89 37.00 -19.87
C GLN A 330 16.94 36.10 -19.26
N LEU A 331 16.88 34.79 -19.52
CA LEU A 331 17.94 33.84 -19.10
C LEU A 331 19.25 34.15 -19.83
N LEU A 332 19.23 34.25 -21.16
CA LEU A 332 20.42 34.52 -21.97
C LEU A 332 21.16 35.80 -21.55
N LYS A 333 20.44 36.82 -21.03
CA LYS A 333 21.02 38.04 -20.49
C LYS A 333 21.74 37.86 -19.14
N GLN A 334 21.44 36.78 -18.41
CA GLN A 334 22.05 36.46 -17.13
C GLN A 334 23.30 35.59 -17.27
N ILE A 335 23.53 35.06 -18.46
CA ILE A 335 24.69 34.22 -18.75
C ILE A 335 25.89 35.09 -19.05
N GLU A 336 27.00 34.85 -18.37
CA GLU A 336 28.29 35.44 -18.68
C GLU A 336 28.97 34.60 -19.76
N TRP A 337 29.00 35.15 -20.97
CA TRP A 337 29.55 34.47 -22.13
C TRP A 337 31.08 34.49 -22.11
N SER A 338 31.72 33.42 -22.56
CA SER A 338 33.15 33.35 -22.80
C SER A 338 33.47 33.81 -24.23
N GLU A 339 34.74 34.00 -24.56
CA GLU A 339 35.18 34.35 -25.93
C GLU A 339 34.86 33.25 -26.95
N LEU A 340 34.69 32.02 -26.48
CA LEU A 340 34.38 30.84 -27.32
C LEU A 340 32.89 30.55 -27.44
N SER A 341 32.04 31.35 -26.75
CA SER A 341 30.60 31.14 -26.76
C SER A 341 29.94 31.62 -28.05
N ASP A 342 29.00 30.86 -28.56
CA ASP A 342 28.09 31.25 -29.63
C ASP A 342 26.64 31.26 -29.14
N PRO A 343 26.11 32.39 -28.66
CA PRO A 343 24.73 32.51 -28.20
C PRO A 343 23.69 32.22 -29.29
N SER A 344 24.05 32.39 -30.57
CA SER A 344 23.12 32.16 -31.71
C SER A 344 22.87 30.67 -31.96
N ALA A 345 23.76 29.81 -31.47
CA ALA A 345 23.65 28.34 -31.55
C ALA A 345 22.89 27.72 -30.36
N ALA A 346 22.31 28.56 -29.48
CA ALA A 346 21.58 28.07 -28.29
C ALA A 346 20.40 27.17 -28.65
N GLN A 347 20.33 26.03 -28.01
CA GLN A 347 19.26 25.04 -28.16
C GLN A 347 18.52 24.86 -26.84
N LEU A 348 17.22 24.69 -26.89
CA LEU A 348 16.37 24.47 -25.73
C LEU A 348 15.90 23.02 -25.68
N TYR A 349 16.16 22.37 -24.55
CA TYR A 349 15.67 21.03 -24.24
C TYR A 349 14.74 21.07 -23.02
N ARG A 350 13.58 20.38 -23.10
CA ARG A 350 12.63 20.30 -21.99
C ARG A 350 12.31 18.87 -21.63
N LYS A 351 12.44 18.50 -20.37
CA LYS A 351 12.13 17.15 -19.86
C LYS A 351 10.68 16.75 -20.17
N SER A 352 9.73 17.65 -20.02
CA SER A 352 8.31 17.39 -20.35
C SER A 352 8.08 17.14 -21.83
N VAL A 353 8.83 17.79 -22.72
CA VAL A 353 8.78 17.55 -24.17
C VAL A 353 9.44 16.20 -24.49
N GLN A 354 10.56 15.89 -23.84
CA GLN A 354 11.24 14.60 -23.98
C GLN A 354 10.28 13.44 -23.62
N GLN A 355 9.63 13.53 -22.46
CA GLN A 355 8.67 12.50 -22.02
C GLN A 355 7.52 12.34 -23.02
N ARG A 356 6.94 13.44 -23.47
CA ARG A 356 5.84 13.39 -24.44
C ARG A 356 6.31 12.82 -25.79
N GLN A 357 7.47 13.23 -26.28
CA GLN A 357 8.03 12.69 -27.53
C GLN A 357 8.31 11.18 -27.38
N GLN A 358 8.81 10.73 -26.25
CA GLN A 358 9.05 9.32 -25.98
C GLN A 358 7.74 8.52 -25.98
N GLN A 359 6.70 9.01 -25.31
CA GLN A 359 5.38 8.40 -25.32
C GLN A 359 4.79 8.33 -26.74
N MET A 360 4.95 9.40 -27.54
CA MET A 360 4.47 9.39 -28.92
C MET A 360 5.21 8.37 -29.79
N ILE A 361 6.53 8.19 -29.59
CA ILE A 361 7.31 7.16 -30.29
C ILE A 361 6.74 5.77 -29.93
N GLU A 362 6.50 5.50 -28.65
CA GLU A 362 5.96 4.22 -28.17
C GLU A 362 4.56 3.94 -28.71
N VAL A 363 3.64 4.92 -28.62
CA VAL A 363 2.28 4.79 -29.14
C VAL A 363 2.27 4.57 -30.65
N SER A 364 3.07 5.35 -31.39
CA SER A 364 3.18 5.22 -32.85
C SER A 364 3.77 3.87 -33.24
N ALA A 365 4.81 3.43 -32.56
CA ALA A 365 5.44 2.13 -32.79
C ALA A 365 4.46 0.96 -32.52
N ASN A 366 3.68 1.03 -31.44
CA ASN A 366 2.66 0.04 -31.12
C ASN A 366 1.53 0.03 -32.17
N SER A 367 1.04 1.19 -32.59
CA SER A 367 -0.01 1.30 -33.61
C SER A 367 0.45 0.69 -34.96
N ILE A 368 1.69 0.94 -35.37
CA ILE A 368 2.26 0.32 -36.58
C ILE A 368 2.36 -1.18 -36.41
N GLN A 369 2.83 -1.66 -35.24
CA GLN A 369 2.93 -3.08 -34.92
C GLN A 369 1.55 -3.77 -35.01
N GLU A 370 0.51 -3.20 -34.42
CA GLU A 370 -0.85 -3.70 -34.47
C GLU A 370 -1.43 -3.70 -35.90
N SER A 371 -1.19 -2.63 -36.66
CA SER A 371 -1.59 -2.56 -38.07
C SER A 371 -1.00 -3.68 -38.90
N VAL A 372 0.28 -3.99 -38.70
CA VAL A 372 0.98 -5.05 -39.42
C VAL A 372 0.46 -6.42 -39.04
N LEU A 373 0.24 -6.67 -37.75
CA LEU A 373 -0.26 -7.95 -37.24
C LEU A 373 -1.71 -8.23 -37.66
N ASN A 374 -2.54 -7.18 -37.81
CA ASN A 374 -3.96 -7.30 -38.18
C ASN A 374 -4.21 -7.26 -39.70
N ALA A 375 -3.17 -7.03 -40.51
CA ALA A 375 -3.29 -6.95 -41.97
C ALA A 375 -3.63 -8.33 -42.56
N ARG A 376 -4.77 -8.44 -43.29
CA ARG A 376 -5.23 -9.69 -43.95
C ARG A 376 -4.77 -9.72 -45.41
N SER A 377 -4.43 -10.90 -45.93
CA SER A 377 -4.10 -11.14 -47.35
C SER A 377 -5.26 -11.81 -48.06
N ALA A 378 -5.47 -11.43 -49.33
CA ALA A 378 -6.53 -11.99 -50.17
C ALA A 378 -6.12 -13.26 -50.92
N THR A 379 -4.80 -13.50 -51.16
CA THR A 379 -4.29 -14.64 -51.91
C THR A 379 -3.00 -15.19 -51.30
N THR A 380 -2.63 -16.45 -51.59
CA THR A 380 -1.43 -17.12 -51.07
C THR A 380 -0.11 -16.48 -51.53
N ASP A 381 -0.06 -15.95 -52.72
CA ASP A 381 1.15 -15.28 -53.25
C ASP A 381 1.39 -13.90 -52.60
N THR A 382 0.29 -13.14 -52.40
CA THR A 382 0.36 -11.89 -51.64
C THR A 382 0.64 -12.08 -50.15
N ALA A 383 0.34 -13.26 -49.59
CA ALA A 383 0.64 -13.59 -48.20
C ALA A 383 2.13 -13.71 -47.93
N LYS A 384 2.92 -14.32 -48.82
CA LYS A 384 4.39 -14.47 -48.68
C LYS A 384 5.11 -13.12 -48.76
N LEU A 385 4.70 -12.25 -49.69
CA LEU A 385 5.25 -10.90 -49.83
C LEU A 385 4.95 -10.05 -48.59
N ARG A 386 3.72 -10.12 -48.06
CA ARG A 386 3.33 -9.42 -46.84
C ARG A 386 4.05 -9.94 -45.59
N GLN A 387 4.32 -11.23 -45.52
CA GLN A 387 5.09 -11.77 -44.39
C GLN A 387 6.51 -11.20 -44.36
N ALA A 388 7.18 -11.08 -45.53
CA ALA A 388 8.50 -10.47 -45.61
C ALA A 388 8.47 -8.96 -45.28
N GLU A 389 7.45 -8.23 -45.76
CA GLU A 389 7.24 -6.84 -45.42
C GLU A 389 6.95 -6.65 -43.91
N ALA A 390 6.10 -7.49 -43.34
CA ALA A 390 5.77 -7.46 -41.91
C ALA A 390 7.00 -7.66 -41.05
N GLU A 391 7.87 -8.60 -41.42
CA GLU A 391 9.11 -8.89 -40.68
C GLU A 391 10.07 -7.69 -40.70
N LEU A 392 10.19 -7.00 -41.84
CA LEU A 392 10.97 -5.77 -41.98
C LEU A 392 10.41 -4.63 -41.15
N ILE A 393 9.07 -4.42 -41.19
CA ILE A 393 8.41 -3.37 -40.42
C ILE A 393 8.52 -3.65 -38.91
N LEU A 394 8.32 -4.89 -38.45
CA LEU A 394 8.47 -5.24 -37.04
C LEU A 394 9.91 -5.03 -36.55
N LYS A 395 10.91 -5.33 -37.38
CA LYS A 395 12.31 -5.07 -37.07
C LYS A 395 12.58 -3.55 -36.95
N TRP A 396 12.03 -2.76 -37.89
CA TRP A 396 12.11 -1.31 -37.83
C TRP A 396 11.43 -0.74 -36.58
N VAL A 397 10.23 -1.25 -36.22
CA VAL A 397 9.50 -0.86 -34.99
C VAL A 397 10.34 -1.18 -33.74
N ALA A 398 11.00 -2.33 -33.71
CA ALA A 398 11.88 -2.69 -32.60
C ALA A 398 13.09 -1.73 -32.46
N GLU A 399 13.64 -1.26 -33.58
CA GLU A 399 14.71 -0.24 -33.55
C GLU A 399 14.17 1.15 -33.20
N ALA A 400 12.98 1.52 -33.69
CA ALA A 400 12.35 2.79 -33.35
C ALA A 400 12.04 2.93 -31.86
N LYS A 401 11.63 1.84 -31.19
CA LYS A 401 11.41 1.81 -29.72
C LYS A 401 12.70 2.02 -28.90
N LYS A 402 13.88 1.82 -29.48
CA LYS A 402 15.16 2.07 -28.79
C LYS A 402 15.58 3.54 -28.87
N VAL A 403 14.95 4.31 -29.74
CA VAL A 403 15.28 5.74 -29.91
C VAL A 403 14.87 6.51 -28.66
N GLN A 404 15.80 7.22 -28.08
CA GLN A 404 15.55 8.11 -26.96
C GLN A 404 15.24 9.53 -27.48
N ALA A 405 14.08 10.03 -27.11
CA ALA A 405 13.68 11.42 -27.44
C ALA A 405 14.62 12.41 -26.73
N LYS A 406 15.08 13.43 -27.42
CA LYS A 406 15.96 14.45 -26.85
C LYS A 406 15.20 15.56 -26.11
N GLY A 407 13.93 15.77 -26.43
CA GLY A 407 13.13 16.84 -25.84
C GLY A 407 13.45 18.24 -26.40
N GLN A 408 14.05 18.31 -27.59
CA GLN A 408 14.41 19.57 -28.25
C GLN A 408 13.13 20.37 -28.61
N VAL A 409 13.16 21.65 -28.30
CA VAL A 409 12.13 22.61 -28.65
C VAL A 409 12.65 23.48 -29.78
N ILE A 410 11.89 23.57 -30.88
CA ILE A 410 12.23 24.45 -32.00
C ILE A 410 11.99 25.88 -31.55
N LEU A 411 13.01 26.72 -31.64
CA LEU A 411 12.93 28.14 -31.34
C LEU A 411 12.59 28.90 -32.66
N ASP A 412 11.52 29.67 -32.64
CA ASP A 412 11.23 30.58 -33.77
C ASP A 412 12.08 31.85 -33.64
N LYS A 413 12.87 32.16 -34.66
CA LYS A 413 13.78 33.31 -34.66
C LYS A 413 13.04 34.66 -34.50
N ASN A 414 11.73 34.70 -34.72
CA ASN A 414 10.93 35.91 -34.61
C ASN A 414 10.35 36.16 -33.20
N ASN A 415 10.45 35.19 -32.27
CA ASN A 415 9.89 35.26 -30.92
C ASN A 415 10.92 35.14 -29.79
N THR A 416 12.19 35.27 -30.07
CA THR A 416 13.29 35.24 -29.07
C THR A 416 13.74 36.61 -28.58
#